data_1d7fb4ef9d7c13e2c4352a4d99cb46c6
#
_entry.id   1d7fb4ef9d7c13e2c4352a4d99cb46c6
#
_cell.length_a   1.000
_cell.length_b   1.000
_cell.length_c   1.000
_cell.angle_alpha   90.00
_cell.angle_beta   90.00
_cell.angle_gamma   90.00
#
_symmetry.space_group_name_H-M   'P 1'
#
loop_
_entity.id
_entity.type
_entity.pdbx_description
1 polymer ?
#
loop_
_entity_poly.entity_id
_entity_poly.type
_entity_poly.pdbx_seq_one_letter_code
_entity_poly.pdbx_strand_id
1 'polypeptide(L)'
;MNKVRVAIICGGKSSEHEISCISANGILDAIDRSKFEPVLIGITKSGKWLLLPDDTTFITLNGALPTVPESGIEVSITSQGLFSGGKNL
;
A
#
# COMPACT_ATOMS: atom_id res chain seq x y z
N MET A 1 -17.59 17.12 -4.38
CA MET A 1 -17.58 16.50 -3.04
C MET A 1 -16.24 15.84 -2.79
N ASN A 2 -15.68 16.08 -1.61
CA ASN A 2 -14.36 15.55 -1.30
C ASN A 2 -14.45 14.08 -0.92
N LYS A 3 -13.52 13.30 -1.47
CA LYS A 3 -13.41 11.89 -1.11
C LYS A 3 -12.64 11.75 0.20
N VAL A 4 -12.96 10.70 0.95
CA VAL A 4 -12.19 10.34 2.14
C VAL A 4 -10.96 9.56 1.70
N ARG A 5 -9.79 9.97 2.13
CA ARG A 5 -8.56 9.24 1.88
C ARG A 5 -8.44 8.06 2.86
N VAL A 6 -8.15 6.90 2.32
CA VAL A 6 -8.03 5.68 3.11
C VAL A 6 -6.67 5.06 2.85
N ALA A 7 -5.86 4.96 3.89
CA ALA A 7 -4.57 4.29 3.77
C ALA A 7 -4.80 2.78 3.86
N ILE A 8 -4.32 2.06 2.85
CA ILE A 8 -4.36 0.61 2.83
C ILE A 8 -2.93 0.14 2.97
N ILE A 9 -2.64 -0.57 4.05
CA ILE A 9 -1.27 -0.96 4.39
C ILE A 9 -1.13 -2.46 4.22
N CYS A 10 -0.10 -2.89 3.53
CA CYS A 10 0.15 -4.31 3.30
C CYS A 10 1.64 -4.62 3.41
N GLY A 11 1.96 -5.91 3.43
CA GLY A 11 3.33 -6.40 3.50
C GLY A 11 3.82 -6.53 4.93
N GLY A 12 5.08 -6.16 5.16
CA GLY A 12 5.70 -6.21 6.47
C GLY A 12 6.68 -7.35 6.63
N LYS A 13 7.28 -7.41 7.82
CA LYS A 13 8.31 -8.40 8.13
C LYS A 13 7.75 -9.77 8.52
N SER A 14 6.44 -9.87 8.72
CA SER A 14 5.85 -11.10 9.21
C SER A 14 5.72 -12.15 8.12
N SER A 15 5.42 -13.40 8.53
CA SER A 15 5.12 -14.48 7.61
C SER A 15 3.83 -14.24 6.82
N GLU A 16 3.04 -13.24 7.23
CA GLU A 16 1.79 -12.87 6.55
C GLU A 16 1.97 -11.82 5.46
N HIS A 17 3.22 -11.51 5.10
CA HIS A 17 3.52 -10.46 4.12
C HIS A 17 2.73 -10.66 2.82
N GLU A 18 2.86 -11.82 2.20
CA GLU A 18 2.23 -12.12 0.92
C GLU A 18 0.71 -12.14 1.03
N ILE A 19 0.21 -12.72 2.13
CA ILE A 19 -1.24 -12.81 2.36
C ILE A 19 -1.84 -11.41 2.51
N SER A 20 -1.15 -10.51 3.22
CA SER A 20 -1.63 -9.15 3.37
C SER A 20 -1.67 -8.40 2.03
N CYS A 21 -0.75 -8.69 1.12
CA CYS A 21 -0.77 -8.10 -0.21
C CYS A 21 -1.99 -8.58 -1.01
N ILE A 22 -2.33 -9.86 -0.91
CA ILE A 22 -3.53 -10.41 -1.54
C ILE A 22 -4.78 -9.74 -0.98
N SER A 23 -4.85 -9.57 0.34
CA SER A 23 -5.97 -8.91 1.00
C SER A 23 -6.11 -7.45 0.55
N ALA A 24 -5.00 -6.73 0.41
CA ALA A 24 -5.01 -5.36 -0.07
C ALA A 24 -5.57 -5.28 -1.48
N ASN A 25 -5.22 -6.24 -2.34
CA ASN A 25 -5.77 -6.29 -3.69
C ASN A 25 -7.28 -6.42 -3.67
N GLY A 26 -7.80 -7.31 -2.83
CA GLY A 26 -9.25 -7.50 -2.69
C GLY A 26 -9.94 -6.22 -2.24
N ILE A 27 -9.34 -5.50 -1.30
CA ILE A 27 -9.89 -4.23 -0.83
C ILE A 27 -9.90 -3.20 -1.96
N LEU A 28 -8.80 -3.10 -2.71
CA LEU A 28 -8.71 -2.13 -3.82
C LEU A 28 -9.72 -2.43 -4.93
N ASP A 29 -10.00 -3.71 -5.17
CA ASP A 29 -11.01 -4.10 -6.16
C ASP A 29 -12.43 -3.76 -5.69
N ALA A 30 -12.67 -3.81 -4.39
CA ALA A 30 -14.01 -3.64 -3.83
C ALA A 30 -14.32 -2.21 -3.39
N ILE A 31 -13.30 -1.38 -3.17
CA ILE A 31 -13.49 -0.04 -2.62
C ILE A 31 -14.26 0.85 -3.59
N ASP A 32 -15.18 1.64 -3.06
CA ASP A 32 -15.96 2.59 -3.85
C ASP A 32 -15.16 3.86 -4.08
N ARG A 33 -14.54 3.96 -5.25
CA ARG A 33 -13.67 5.09 -5.59
C ARG A 33 -14.44 6.39 -5.84
N SER A 34 -15.75 6.35 -5.85
CA SER A 34 -16.54 7.57 -5.90
C SER A 34 -16.60 8.25 -4.53
N LYS A 35 -16.38 7.48 -3.45
CA LYS A 35 -16.46 7.98 -2.08
C LYS A 35 -15.10 8.00 -1.38
N PHE A 36 -14.19 7.11 -1.79
CA PHE A 36 -12.91 6.93 -1.13
C PHE A 36 -11.77 7.04 -2.11
N GLU A 37 -10.68 7.64 -1.66
CA GLU A 37 -9.44 7.71 -2.42
C GLU A 37 -8.40 6.83 -1.72
N PRO A 38 -8.10 5.65 -2.26
CA PRO A 38 -7.15 4.77 -1.60
C PRO A 38 -5.72 5.26 -1.77
N VAL A 39 -4.94 5.13 -0.70
CA VAL A 39 -3.50 5.36 -0.71
C VAL A 39 -2.87 4.05 -0.29
N LEU A 40 -2.22 3.37 -1.22
CA LEU A 40 -1.64 2.05 -0.95
C LEU A 40 -0.23 2.21 -0.42
N ILE A 41 0.02 1.65 0.76
CA ILE A 41 1.31 1.69 1.40
C ILE A 41 1.79 0.28 1.61
N GLY A 42 2.95 -0.03 1.04
CA GLY A 42 3.57 -1.33 1.21
C GLY A 42 4.73 -1.26 2.18
N ILE A 43 4.79 -2.22 3.09
CA ILE A 43 5.93 -2.36 3.97
C ILE A 43 6.77 -3.51 3.43
N THR A 44 8.04 -3.23 3.11
CA THR A 44 8.91 -4.25 2.55
C THR A 44 9.28 -5.28 3.61
N LYS A 45 9.84 -6.39 3.18
CA LYS A 45 10.32 -7.41 4.13
C LYS A 45 11.45 -6.88 5.00
N SER A 46 12.18 -5.88 4.54
CA SER A 46 13.22 -5.22 5.34
C SER A 46 12.64 -4.15 6.29
N GLY A 47 11.37 -3.82 6.16
CA GLY A 47 10.69 -2.87 7.04
C GLY A 47 10.57 -1.46 6.52
N LYS A 48 10.87 -1.21 5.27
CA LYS A 48 10.68 0.11 4.67
C LYS A 48 9.21 0.33 4.31
N TRP A 49 8.74 1.54 4.53
CA TRP A 49 7.38 1.94 4.16
C TRP A 49 7.43 2.68 2.84
N LEU A 50 6.71 2.19 1.84
CA LEU A 50 6.74 2.73 0.49
C LEU A 50 5.33 3.07 0.01
N LEU A 51 5.24 4.14 -0.78
CA LEU A 51 4.00 4.48 -1.48
C LEU A 51 3.94 3.66 -2.76
N LEU A 52 2.86 2.89 -2.92
CA LEU A 52 2.67 2.01 -4.06
C LEU A 52 1.55 2.53 -4.96
N PRO A 53 1.57 2.16 -6.26
CA PRO A 53 0.42 2.40 -7.11
C PRO A 53 -0.82 1.69 -6.57
N ASP A 54 -1.97 2.33 -6.67
CA ASP A 54 -3.21 1.77 -6.12
C ASP A 54 -3.90 0.79 -7.08
N ASP A 55 -3.22 0.38 -8.12
CA ASP A 55 -3.74 -0.60 -9.08
C ASP A 55 -3.20 -2.01 -8.82
N THR A 56 -2.38 -2.17 -7.81
CA THR A 56 -1.82 -3.44 -7.36
C THR A 56 -1.10 -4.23 -8.46
N THR A 57 -0.41 -3.52 -9.35
CA THR A 57 0.32 -4.18 -10.44
C THR A 57 1.46 -5.05 -9.93
N PHE A 58 1.85 -4.90 -8.67
CA PHE A 58 2.89 -5.74 -8.07
C PHE A 58 2.39 -7.16 -7.76
N ILE A 59 1.08 -7.39 -7.88
CA ILE A 59 0.49 -8.66 -7.48
C ILE A 59 0.66 -9.70 -8.57
N THR A 60 1.20 -10.77 -8.15
CA THR A 60 1.52 -11.99 -8.83
C THR A 60 1.62 -11.99 -10.31
N LEU A 61 2.80 -12.20 -10.74
CA LEU A 61 3.08 -12.61 -12.09
C LEU A 61 3.69 -14.00 -12.03
N ASN A 62 3.34 -14.83 -13.00
CA ASN A 62 3.95 -16.15 -13.16
C ASN A 62 3.77 -17.08 -11.97
N GLY A 63 2.65 -16.97 -11.28
CA GLY A 63 2.33 -17.87 -10.18
C GLY A 63 3.06 -17.59 -8.88
N ALA A 64 3.89 -16.57 -8.83
CA ALA A 64 4.58 -16.19 -7.60
C ALA A 64 3.64 -15.46 -6.66
N LEU A 65 3.87 -15.58 -5.35
CA LEU A 65 3.12 -14.81 -4.38
C LEU A 65 3.52 -13.34 -4.45
N PRO A 66 2.57 -12.41 -4.26
CA PRO A 66 2.88 -10.99 -4.34
C PRO A 66 3.73 -10.54 -3.16
N THR A 67 4.69 -9.68 -3.44
CA THR A 67 5.52 -9.06 -2.41
C THR A 67 5.66 -7.59 -2.69
N VAL A 68 5.90 -6.80 -1.63
CA VAL A 68 6.20 -5.39 -1.77
C VAL A 68 7.63 -5.25 -2.27
N PRO A 69 7.87 -4.52 -3.38
CA PRO A 69 9.23 -4.35 -3.89
C PRO A 69 10.10 -3.58 -2.88
N GLU A 70 11.40 -3.84 -2.91
CA GLU A 70 12.34 -3.25 -1.94
C GLU A 70 12.72 -1.81 -2.26
N SER A 71 12.28 -1.27 -3.38
CA SER A 71 12.60 0.11 -3.76
C SER A 71 11.34 0.83 -4.20
N GLY A 72 11.32 2.15 -4.01
CA GLY A 72 10.20 2.99 -4.39
C GLY A 72 10.22 4.28 -3.60
N ILE A 73 9.08 4.96 -3.58
CA ILE A 73 8.93 6.23 -2.87
C ILE A 73 8.69 5.96 -1.40
N GLU A 74 9.60 6.43 -0.55
CA GLU A 74 9.49 6.18 0.89
C GLU A 74 8.42 7.04 1.54
N VAL A 75 7.76 6.48 2.56
CA VAL A 75 6.71 7.13 3.34
C VAL A 75 7.17 7.25 4.78
N SER A 76 6.97 8.42 5.38
CA SER A 76 7.25 8.66 6.79
C SER A 76 5.96 8.80 7.56
N ILE A 77 5.93 8.28 8.79
CA ILE A 77 4.81 8.47 9.71
C ILE A 77 5.21 9.49 10.75
N THR A 78 4.39 10.52 10.89
CA THR A 78 4.62 11.55 11.89
C THR A 78 3.35 11.76 12.70
N SER A 79 3.43 12.58 13.77
CA SER A 79 2.26 12.93 14.55
C SER A 79 1.22 13.72 13.73
N GLN A 80 1.60 14.22 12.57
CA GLN A 80 0.71 14.98 11.69
C GLN A 80 0.24 14.19 10.48
N GLY A 81 0.55 12.89 10.42
CA GLY A 81 0.09 12.01 9.38
C GLY A 81 1.21 11.34 8.61
N LEU A 82 0.85 10.83 7.43
CA LEU A 82 1.78 10.15 6.53
C LEU A 82 2.33 11.14 5.52
N PHE A 83 3.62 11.11 5.28
CA PHE A 83 4.29 12.02 4.34
C PHE A 83 5.15 11.24 3.35
N SER A 84 5.19 11.74 2.13
CA SER A 84 6.08 11.22 1.10
C SER A 84 6.66 12.40 0.35
N GLY A 85 8.00 12.49 0.33
CA GLY A 85 8.68 13.59 -0.36
C GLY A 85 8.32 14.97 0.18
N GLY A 86 8.00 15.07 1.48
CA GLY A 86 7.59 16.32 2.11
C GLY A 86 6.12 16.67 1.93
N LYS A 87 5.35 15.81 1.26
CA LYS A 87 3.93 16.04 1.05
C LYS A 87 3.09 15.17 1.97
N ASN A 88 2.03 15.74 2.51
CA ASN A 88 1.05 15.00 3.31
C ASN A 88 0.21 14.11 2.39
N LEU A 89 0.09 12.85 2.76
CA LEU A 89 -0.68 11.88 1.97
C LEU A 89 -2.17 11.82 2.38
#